data_2ae8a870043b5850110d3b2ad10c8d55
#
_entry.id   2ae8a870043b5850110d3b2ad10c8d55
#
_cell.length_a   1.000
_cell.length_b   1.000
_cell.length_c   1.000
_cell.angle_alpha   90.00
_cell.angle_beta   90.00
_cell.angle_gamma   90.00
#
_symmetry.space_group_name_H-M   'P 1'
#
loop_
_entity.id
_entity.type
_entity.pdbx_description
1 polymer ?
#
loop_
_entity_poly.entity_id
_entity_poly.type
_entity_poly.pdbx_seq_one_letter_code
_entity_poly.pdbx_strand_id
1 'polypeptide(L)'
;MKRLLPILLCSLLLSGLRNATAQEASKTWTLQECLDYAYQNNIQVRQSRNNQLSGIEDTKQAKAALFPSLVASTTQSYTNYPSSEVTDNNSYTGTYGITAGMTIFEGGKLRTEVKRQKVQNQMDALSVEESVNDIRIAIVQAYMQCLYAADAVRINRSTAEASKAQRDRAEEMLRTGSISRVDFAQLQSQYSSDEYQIVVAGSTLDNYKLQLKQLLELDIMEEMNPAVPGVKEENVLKALPPKNEVYETALKVMPQILSLIHISEPTRLRRIS
;
A
#
# COMPACT_ATOMS: atom_id res chain seq x y z
N MET A 1 -61.67 11.14 18.32
CA MET A 1 -60.81 12.00 17.53
C MET A 1 -59.48 12.41 18.17
N LYS A 2 -59.03 11.78 19.29
CA LYS A 2 -57.78 12.12 20.00
C LYS A 2 -56.61 11.15 19.78
N ARG A 3 -56.75 10.11 18.92
CA ARG A 3 -55.70 9.09 18.67
C ARG A 3 -55.07 9.10 17.29
N LEU A 4 -55.46 10.03 16.41
CA LEU A 4 -54.91 10.18 15.05
C LEU A 4 -53.81 11.26 14.93
N LEU A 5 -53.64 12.10 15.94
CA LEU A 5 -52.65 13.19 15.96
C LEU A 5 -51.18 12.72 16.00
N PRO A 6 -50.79 11.64 16.74
CA PRO A 6 -49.41 11.22 16.75
C PRO A 6 -48.97 10.49 15.47
N ILE A 7 -49.88 9.92 14.69
CA ILE A 7 -49.54 9.23 13.43
C ILE A 7 -49.27 10.24 12.33
N LEU A 8 -50.00 11.35 12.33
CA LEU A 8 -49.77 12.45 11.36
C LEU A 8 -48.46 13.20 11.63
N LEU A 9 -48.02 13.29 12.89
CA LEU A 9 -46.76 13.94 13.26
C LEU A 9 -45.53 13.06 12.88
N CYS A 10 -45.68 11.72 12.93
CA CYS A 10 -44.62 10.79 12.53
C CYS A 10 -44.41 10.73 11.01
N SER A 11 -45.48 10.92 10.21
CA SER A 11 -45.39 10.97 8.74
C SER A 11 -44.73 12.25 8.22
N LEU A 12 -44.82 13.35 8.96
CA LEU A 12 -44.17 14.61 8.59
C LEU A 12 -42.68 14.62 8.89
N LEU A 13 -42.20 13.82 9.82
CA LEU A 13 -40.76 13.67 10.15
C LEU A 13 -40.02 12.72 9.19
N LEU A 14 -40.72 11.84 8.46
CA LEU A 14 -40.08 10.94 7.49
C LEU A 14 -39.89 11.57 6.09
N SER A 15 -40.54 12.69 5.79
CA SER A 15 -40.41 13.38 4.48
C SER A 15 -39.21 14.33 4.39
N GLY A 16 -38.42 14.47 5.46
CA GLY A 16 -37.22 15.33 5.55
C GLY A 16 -35.89 14.70 5.16
N LEU A 17 -35.83 13.40 4.94
CA LEU A 17 -34.64 12.72 4.38
C LEU A 17 -34.63 12.87 2.85
N ARG A 18 -34.54 14.11 2.37
CA ARG A 18 -34.01 14.34 1.03
C ARG A 18 -32.55 13.86 1.06
N ASN A 19 -32.29 12.80 0.32
CA ASN A 19 -30.94 12.42 -0.09
C ASN A 19 -30.27 13.68 -0.66
N ALA A 20 -29.52 14.38 0.17
CA ALA A 20 -28.46 15.22 -0.32
C ALA A 20 -27.46 14.23 -0.95
N THR A 21 -27.62 13.93 -2.25
CA THR A 21 -26.51 13.49 -3.06
C THR A 21 -25.54 14.67 -3.00
N ALA A 22 -24.65 14.63 -1.99
CA ALA A 22 -23.45 15.42 -2.01
C ALA A 22 -22.77 14.98 -3.30
N GLN A 23 -22.78 15.85 -4.30
CA GLN A 23 -21.90 15.77 -5.45
C GLN A 23 -20.52 15.84 -4.80
N GLU A 24 -19.90 14.66 -4.61
CA GLU A 24 -18.54 14.58 -4.08
C GLU A 24 -17.68 15.41 -5.04
N ALA A 25 -17.38 16.61 -4.60
CA ALA A 25 -16.40 17.44 -5.28
C ALA A 25 -15.16 16.57 -5.41
N SER A 26 -14.73 16.27 -6.63
CA SER A 26 -13.60 15.39 -6.88
C SER A 26 -12.42 15.84 -6.01
N LYS A 27 -12.11 15.04 -5.01
CA LYS A 27 -11.08 15.37 -4.02
C LYS A 27 -9.74 15.45 -4.75
N THR A 28 -9.15 16.63 -4.73
CA THR A 28 -7.79 16.82 -5.22
C THR A 28 -6.81 16.36 -4.15
N TRP A 29 -5.91 15.45 -4.52
CA TRP A 29 -4.92 14.86 -3.62
C TRP A 29 -3.57 15.55 -3.83
N THR A 30 -3.02 16.12 -2.77
CA THR A 30 -1.64 16.60 -2.75
C THR A 30 -0.68 15.42 -2.52
N LEU A 31 0.58 15.58 -2.93
CA LEU A 31 1.60 14.55 -2.67
C LEU A 31 1.71 14.23 -1.16
N GLN A 32 1.67 15.26 -0.31
CA GLN A 32 1.77 15.06 1.14
C GLN A 32 0.58 14.27 1.70
N GLU A 33 -0.63 14.58 1.27
CA GLU A 33 -1.82 13.80 1.67
C GLU A 33 -1.74 12.34 1.22
N CYS A 34 -1.21 12.08 0.00
CA CYS A 34 -0.97 10.71 -0.47
C CYS A 34 0.02 9.97 0.43
N LEU A 35 1.13 10.61 0.81
CA LEU A 35 2.14 10.03 1.69
C LEU A 35 1.59 9.72 3.09
N ASP A 36 0.86 10.67 3.68
CA ASP A 36 0.29 10.52 5.02
C ASP A 36 -0.80 9.44 5.05
N TYR A 37 -1.63 9.39 4.02
CA TYR A 37 -2.67 8.38 3.88
C TYR A 37 -2.08 6.97 3.72
N ALA A 38 -1.09 6.80 2.86
CA ALA A 38 -0.44 5.51 2.64
C ALA A 38 0.31 5.02 3.88
N TYR A 39 0.95 5.91 4.64
CA TYR A 39 1.61 5.55 5.89
C TYR A 39 0.65 4.88 6.89
N GLN A 40 -0.63 5.26 6.89
CA GLN A 40 -1.64 4.71 7.78
C GLN A 40 -2.34 3.46 7.20
N ASN A 41 -2.59 3.44 5.91
CA ASN A 41 -3.52 2.49 5.29
C ASN A 41 -2.84 1.42 4.43
N ASN A 42 -1.62 1.65 3.93
CA ASN A 42 -0.97 0.70 3.04
C ASN A 42 -0.75 -0.66 3.70
N ILE A 43 -1.17 -1.72 3.02
CA ILE A 43 -1.15 -3.10 3.51
C ILE A 43 0.27 -3.57 3.81
N GLN A 44 1.25 -3.24 2.97
CA GLN A 44 2.65 -3.65 3.14
C GLN A 44 3.26 -3.04 4.41
N VAL A 45 3.00 -1.76 4.68
CA VAL A 45 3.44 -1.09 5.92
C VAL A 45 2.76 -1.71 7.14
N ARG A 46 1.44 -1.99 7.06
CA ARG A 46 0.70 -2.66 8.14
C ARG A 46 1.21 -4.06 8.41
N GLN A 47 1.54 -4.81 7.36
CA GLN A 47 2.12 -6.15 7.50
C GLN A 47 3.49 -6.11 8.20
N SER A 48 4.38 -5.19 7.82
CA SER A 48 5.67 -5.02 8.50
C SER A 48 5.52 -4.64 9.97
N ARG A 49 4.55 -3.77 10.30
CA ARG A 49 4.22 -3.45 11.70
C ARG A 49 3.71 -4.66 12.48
N ASN A 50 2.84 -5.47 11.88
CA ASN A 50 2.35 -6.69 12.51
C ASN A 50 3.47 -7.70 12.75
N ASN A 51 4.42 -7.83 11.81
CA ASN A 51 5.59 -8.67 11.99
C ASN A 51 6.47 -8.17 13.15
N GLN A 52 6.68 -6.86 13.28
CA GLN A 52 7.37 -6.28 14.42
C GLN A 52 6.64 -6.56 15.74
N LEU A 53 5.33 -6.43 15.80
CA LEU A 53 4.53 -6.77 16.97
C LEU A 53 4.67 -8.25 17.34
N SER A 54 4.64 -9.15 16.35
CA SER A 54 4.92 -10.58 16.56
C SER A 54 6.31 -10.80 17.17
N GLY A 55 7.34 -10.14 16.64
CA GLY A 55 8.71 -10.22 17.19
C GLY A 55 8.82 -9.72 18.65
N ILE A 56 8.00 -8.76 19.06
CA ILE A 56 7.88 -8.34 20.46
C ILE A 56 7.33 -9.49 21.32
N GLU A 57 6.28 -10.18 20.86
CA GLU A 57 5.69 -11.33 21.58
C GLU A 57 6.68 -12.52 21.61
N ASP A 58 7.41 -12.78 20.52
CA ASP A 58 8.47 -13.81 20.48
C ASP A 58 9.56 -13.51 21.51
N THR A 59 9.91 -12.24 21.71
CA THR A 59 10.85 -11.83 22.76
C THR A 59 10.27 -12.10 24.15
N LYS A 60 8.96 -11.91 24.37
CA LYS A 60 8.29 -12.26 25.64
C LYS A 60 8.27 -13.76 25.84
N GLN A 61 7.98 -14.54 24.80
CA GLN A 61 8.00 -15.99 24.84
C GLN A 61 9.40 -16.53 25.18
N ALA A 62 10.45 -15.99 24.55
CA ALA A 62 11.82 -16.38 24.88
C ALA A 62 12.21 -16.07 26.34
N LYS A 63 11.70 -14.96 26.89
CA LYS A 63 11.85 -14.65 28.32
C LYS A 63 11.04 -15.60 29.19
N ALA A 64 9.81 -15.95 28.80
CA ALA A 64 8.96 -16.88 29.52
C ALA A 64 9.57 -18.29 29.60
N ALA A 65 10.35 -18.71 28.61
CA ALA A 65 11.07 -19.97 28.61
C ALA A 65 12.14 -20.09 29.72
N LEU A 66 12.49 -18.99 30.40
CA LEU A 66 13.35 -18.99 31.59
C LEU A 66 12.60 -19.40 32.87
N PHE A 67 11.27 -19.46 32.84
CA PHE A 67 10.41 -19.81 33.98
C PHE A 67 9.85 -21.23 33.80
N PRO A 68 9.35 -21.86 34.90
CA PRO A 68 8.70 -23.16 34.80
C PRO A 68 7.49 -23.14 33.86
N SER A 69 7.35 -24.15 33.03
CA SER A 69 6.15 -24.42 32.23
C SER A 69 5.20 -25.34 32.98
N LEU A 70 3.91 -25.07 32.91
CA LEU A 70 2.85 -25.91 33.42
C LEU A 70 1.92 -26.33 32.29
N VAL A 71 1.81 -27.62 32.06
CA VAL A 71 0.99 -28.21 30.99
C VAL A 71 -0.06 -29.09 31.62
N ALA A 72 -1.36 -28.78 31.37
CA ALA A 72 -2.47 -29.66 31.68
C ALA A 72 -2.87 -30.42 30.41
N SER A 73 -2.97 -31.73 30.49
CA SER A 73 -3.39 -32.58 29.38
C SER A 73 -4.56 -33.44 29.77
N THR A 74 -5.51 -33.64 28.87
CA THR A 74 -6.57 -34.59 28.97
C THR A 74 -6.69 -35.37 27.68
N THR A 75 -6.68 -36.67 27.77
CA THR A 75 -6.90 -37.57 26.64
C THR A 75 -8.10 -38.45 26.93
N GLN A 76 -9.05 -38.43 26.03
CA GLN A 76 -10.25 -39.27 26.12
C GLN A 76 -10.28 -40.17 24.88
N SER A 77 -10.42 -41.49 25.14
CA SER A 77 -10.47 -42.49 24.08
C SER A 77 -11.72 -43.32 24.22
N TYR A 78 -12.45 -43.44 23.14
CA TYR A 78 -13.58 -44.36 23.01
C TYR A 78 -13.21 -45.43 21.98
N THR A 79 -13.19 -46.69 22.40
CA THR A 79 -12.86 -47.81 21.55
C THR A 79 -14.05 -48.75 21.45
N ASN A 80 -14.47 -49.03 20.23
CA ASN A 80 -15.51 -50.01 19.94
C ASN A 80 -14.85 -51.28 19.36
N TYR A 81 -15.23 -52.44 19.90
CA TYR A 81 -14.73 -53.77 19.47
C TYR A 81 -15.90 -54.56 18.86
N PRO A 82 -16.21 -54.43 17.56
CA PRO A 82 -17.43 -54.98 16.93
C PRO A 82 -17.45 -56.52 16.87
N SER A 83 -16.38 -57.21 17.16
CA SER A 83 -16.24 -58.67 17.06
C SER A 83 -15.71 -59.36 18.35
N SER A 84 -15.88 -58.72 19.50
CA SER A 84 -15.46 -59.31 20.78
C SER A 84 -16.56 -60.19 21.36
N GLU A 85 -16.23 -61.43 21.78
CA GLU A 85 -17.10 -62.30 22.57
C GLU A 85 -17.28 -61.84 24.03
N VAL A 86 -16.68 -60.71 24.40
CA VAL A 86 -16.75 -60.09 25.73
C VAL A 86 -17.99 -59.20 25.80
N THR A 87 -18.66 -59.22 26.93
CA THR A 87 -19.97 -58.63 27.22
C THR A 87 -20.03 -57.08 27.03
N ASP A 88 -18.86 -56.38 27.03
CA ASP A 88 -18.74 -54.95 26.83
C ASP A 88 -17.95 -54.62 25.52
N ASN A 89 -18.68 -54.42 24.44
CA ASN A 89 -18.09 -54.08 23.12
C ASN A 89 -17.51 -52.67 23.05
N ASN A 90 -17.67 -51.86 24.10
CA ASN A 90 -17.23 -50.46 24.12
C ASN A 90 -16.36 -50.17 25.34
N SER A 91 -15.27 -49.52 25.15
CA SER A 91 -14.40 -49.06 26.23
C SER A 91 -14.21 -47.54 26.15
N TYR A 92 -14.44 -46.87 27.26
CA TYR A 92 -14.18 -45.45 27.43
C TYR A 92 -13.04 -45.27 28.46
N THR A 93 -11.95 -44.62 28.05
CA THR A 93 -10.81 -44.36 28.91
C THR A 93 -10.48 -42.86 28.91
N GLY A 94 -10.42 -42.26 30.09
CA GLY A 94 -10.02 -40.87 30.31
C GLY A 94 -8.73 -40.79 31.10
N THR A 95 -7.73 -40.09 30.56
CA THR A 95 -6.49 -39.82 31.28
C THR A 95 -6.34 -38.30 31.45
N TYR A 96 -6.08 -37.89 32.68
CA TYR A 96 -5.87 -36.50 33.06
C TYR A 96 -4.46 -36.35 33.66
N GLY A 97 -3.71 -35.38 33.21
CA GLY A 97 -2.34 -35.15 33.71
C GLY A 97 -2.02 -33.66 33.84
N ILE A 98 -1.25 -33.33 34.87
CA ILE A 98 -0.62 -32.01 35.02
C ILE A 98 0.87 -32.24 35.15
N THR A 99 1.64 -31.62 34.25
CA THR A 99 3.11 -31.72 34.24
C THR A 99 3.71 -30.34 34.42
N ALA A 100 4.61 -30.19 35.38
CA ALA A 100 5.42 -29.00 35.56
C ALA A 100 6.88 -29.31 35.20
N GLY A 101 7.50 -28.46 34.37
CA GLY A 101 8.89 -28.62 33.99
C GLY A 101 9.65 -27.32 33.93
N MET A 102 10.92 -27.32 34.33
CA MET A 102 11.80 -26.17 34.24
C MET A 102 13.21 -26.60 33.77
N THR A 103 13.77 -25.91 32.79
CA THR A 103 15.15 -26.09 32.36
C THR A 103 16.06 -25.29 33.28
N ILE A 104 16.82 -26.00 34.14
CA ILE A 104 17.72 -25.35 35.11
C ILE A 104 19.01 -24.85 34.43
N PHE A 105 19.56 -25.66 33.53
CA PHE A 105 20.79 -25.33 32.83
C PHE A 105 20.84 -25.95 31.43
N GLU A 106 21.15 -25.15 30.42
CA GLU A 106 21.33 -25.58 29.03
C GLU A 106 22.49 -24.81 28.37
N GLY A 107 23.65 -24.74 29.05
CA GLY A 107 24.85 -24.09 28.52
C GLY A 107 24.67 -22.61 28.14
N GLY A 108 23.72 -21.90 28.74
CA GLY A 108 23.43 -20.49 28.42
C GLY A 108 22.55 -20.27 27.20
N LYS A 109 22.07 -21.34 26.54
CA LYS A 109 21.24 -21.25 25.31
C LYS A 109 20.00 -20.38 25.49
N LEU A 110 19.23 -20.55 26.55
CA LEU A 110 18.01 -19.76 26.81
C LEU A 110 18.31 -18.24 26.92
N ARG A 111 19.40 -17.87 27.59
CA ARG A 111 19.79 -16.44 27.70
C ARG A 111 20.26 -15.88 26.35
N THR A 112 20.95 -16.68 25.56
CA THR A 112 21.39 -16.32 24.21
C THR A 112 20.20 -16.17 23.27
N GLU A 113 19.20 -17.04 23.42
CA GLU A 113 17.94 -16.94 22.66
C GLU A 113 17.20 -15.63 22.94
N VAL A 114 17.08 -15.24 24.21
CA VAL A 114 16.51 -13.91 24.56
C VAL A 114 17.28 -12.76 23.92
N LYS A 115 18.62 -12.84 23.87
CA LYS A 115 19.45 -11.81 23.19
C LYS A 115 19.20 -11.82 21.69
N ARG A 116 19.14 -13.01 21.08
CA ARG A 116 18.84 -13.18 19.66
C ARG A 116 17.50 -12.56 19.30
N GLN A 117 16.44 -12.85 20.06
CA GLN A 117 15.11 -12.29 19.81
C GLN A 117 15.04 -10.76 19.97
N LYS A 118 15.82 -10.20 20.90
CA LYS A 118 15.93 -8.74 21.03
C LYS A 118 16.55 -8.09 19.79
N VAL A 119 17.63 -8.67 19.26
CA VAL A 119 18.27 -8.18 18.03
C VAL A 119 17.33 -8.34 16.84
N GLN A 120 16.64 -9.51 16.76
CA GLN A 120 15.64 -9.73 15.70
C GLN A 120 14.55 -8.65 15.73
N ASN A 121 14.02 -8.29 16.90
CA ASN A 121 13.03 -7.24 17.05
C ASN A 121 13.54 -5.86 16.63
N GLN A 122 14.83 -5.57 16.83
CA GLN A 122 15.44 -4.34 16.30
C GLN A 122 15.50 -4.37 14.77
N MET A 123 15.82 -5.51 14.18
CA MET A 123 15.79 -5.69 12.72
C MET A 123 14.35 -5.55 12.16
N ASP A 124 13.36 -6.10 12.86
CA ASP A 124 11.95 -5.97 12.46
C ASP A 124 11.50 -4.50 12.50
N ALA A 125 11.98 -3.71 13.47
CA ALA A 125 11.72 -2.27 13.52
C ALA A 125 12.33 -1.54 12.31
N LEU A 126 13.57 -1.86 11.93
CA LEU A 126 14.20 -1.29 10.72
C LEU A 126 13.47 -1.72 9.44
N SER A 127 12.94 -2.94 9.39
CA SER A 127 12.13 -3.41 8.26
C SER A 127 10.82 -2.62 8.09
N VAL A 128 10.23 -2.13 9.19
CA VAL A 128 9.09 -1.21 9.09
C VAL A 128 9.51 0.10 8.45
N GLU A 129 10.63 0.68 8.87
CA GLU A 129 11.14 1.93 8.29
C GLU A 129 11.51 1.76 6.81
N GLU A 130 12.09 0.62 6.44
CA GLU A 130 12.37 0.24 5.06
C GLU A 130 11.08 0.21 4.23
N SER A 131 10.05 -0.53 4.69
CA SER A 131 8.76 -0.60 4.01
C SER A 131 8.10 0.78 3.83
N VAL A 132 8.18 1.64 4.84
CA VAL A 132 7.67 3.02 4.75
C VAL A 132 8.43 3.82 3.69
N ASN A 133 9.76 3.67 3.63
CA ASN A 133 10.58 4.39 2.65
C ASN A 133 10.31 3.91 1.22
N ASP A 134 10.18 2.60 1.02
CA ASP A 134 9.88 2.01 -0.29
C ASP A 134 8.52 2.46 -0.82
N ILE A 135 7.49 2.44 0.03
CA ILE A 135 6.16 2.96 -0.33
C ILE A 135 6.20 4.46 -0.61
N ARG A 136 6.96 5.24 0.16
CA ARG A 136 7.15 6.68 -0.11
C ARG A 136 7.72 6.92 -1.49
N ILE A 137 8.78 6.19 -1.85
CA ILE A 137 9.43 6.30 -3.18
C ILE A 137 8.43 5.91 -4.28
N ALA A 138 7.71 4.79 -4.11
CA ALA A 138 6.74 4.31 -5.09
C ALA A 138 5.60 5.33 -5.31
N ILE A 139 5.09 5.95 -4.23
CA ILE A 139 4.04 6.98 -4.33
C ILE A 139 4.55 8.22 -5.04
N VAL A 140 5.75 8.71 -4.70
CA VAL A 140 6.34 9.88 -5.38
C VAL A 140 6.47 9.59 -6.87
N GLN A 141 6.97 8.42 -7.25
CA GLN A 141 7.11 8.02 -8.66
C GLN A 141 5.76 7.95 -9.37
N ALA A 142 4.77 7.26 -8.80
CA ALA A 142 3.43 7.14 -9.39
C ALA A 142 2.73 8.50 -9.49
N TYR A 143 2.87 9.35 -8.47
CA TYR A 143 2.31 10.70 -8.46
C TYR A 143 2.90 11.56 -9.58
N MET A 144 4.23 11.55 -9.75
CA MET A 144 4.91 12.28 -10.82
C MET A 144 4.55 11.76 -12.20
N GLN A 145 4.37 10.43 -12.36
CA GLN A 145 3.88 9.83 -13.61
C GLN A 145 2.46 10.29 -13.95
N CYS A 146 1.57 10.40 -12.95
CA CYS A 146 0.23 10.97 -13.15
C CYS A 146 0.28 12.42 -13.65
N LEU A 147 1.13 13.27 -13.04
CA LEU A 147 1.28 14.66 -13.45
C LEU A 147 1.84 14.76 -14.88
N TYR A 148 2.86 13.99 -15.20
CA TYR A 148 3.44 13.93 -16.53
C TYR A 148 2.41 13.50 -17.59
N ALA A 149 1.62 12.45 -17.30
CA ALA A 149 0.58 11.98 -18.21
C ALA A 149 -0.56 12.99 -18.37
N ALA A 150 -0.93 13.71 -17.30
CA ALA A 150 -1.92 14.78 -17.39
C ALA A 150 -1.46 15.93 -18.29
N ASP A 151 -0.17 16.31 -18.20
CA ASP A 151 0.40 17.30 -19.10
C ASP A 151 0.46 16.79 -20.55
N ALA A 152 0.78 15.51 -20.77
CA ALA A 152 0.76 14.90 -22.11
C ALA A 152 -0.64 14.98 -22.75
N VAL A 153 -1.71 14.70 -21.97
CA VAL A 153 -3.09 14.87 -22.46
C VAL A 153 -3.36 16.32 -22.85
N ARG A 154 -2.94 17.28 -22.03
CA ARG A 154 -3.11 18.72 -22.30
C ARG A 154 -2.39 19.14 -23.59
N ILE A 155 -1.14 18.71 -23.77
CA ILE A 155 -0.34 19.00 -24.96
C ILE A 155 -0.97 18.39 -26.21
N ASN A 156 -1.39 17.10 -26.17
CA ASN A 156 -2.03 16.44 -27.30
C ASN A 156 -3.36 17.10 -27.69
N ARG A 157 -4.15 17.59 -26.71
CA ARG A 157 -5.35 18.37 -27.00
C ARG A 157 -5.02 19.66 -27.73
N SER A 158 -4.03 20.41 -27.29
CA SER A 158 -3.61 21.65 -27.95
C SER A 158 -3.10 21.38 -29.39
N THR A 159 -2.36 20.27 -29.58
CA THR A 159 -1.91 19.84 -30.90
C THR A 159 -3.09 19.49 -31.82
N ALA A 160 -4.05 18.70 -31.34
CA ALA A 160 -5.24 18.35 -32.09
C ALA A 160 -6.14 19.55 -32.41
N GLU A 161 -6.22 20.54 -31.52
CA GLU A 161 -6.92 21.82 -31.80
C GLU A 161 -6.24 22.57 -32.94
N ALA A 162 -4.89 22.61 -32.96
CA ALA A 162 -4.14 23.26 -34.03
C ALA A 162 -4.29 22.53 -35.37
N SER A 163 -4.19 21.20 -35.40
CA SER A 163 -4.38 20.40 -36.61
C SER A 163 -5.83 20.44 -37.11
N LYS A 164 -6.82 20.51 -36.21
CA LYS A 164 -8.22 20.75 -36.54
C LYS A 164 -8.40 22.08 -37.28
N ALA A 165 -7.84 23.15 -36.74
CA ALA A 165 -7.92 24.46 -37.37
C ALA A 165 -7.24 24.50 -38.75
N GLN A 166 -6.15 23.74 -38.94
CA GLN A 166 -5.50 23.56 -40.25
C GLN A 166 -6.39 22.78 -41.22
N ARG A 167 -6.98 21.68 -40.78
CA ARG A 167 -7.92 20.86 -41.55
C ARG A 167 -9.14 21.67 -41.99
N ASP A 168 -9.75 22.44 -41.06
CA ASP A 168 -10.94 23.24 -41.34
C ASP A 168 -10.63 24.34 -42.38
N ARG A 169 -9.44 24.95 -42.29
CA ARG A 169 -8.97 25.90 -43.31
C ARG A 169 -8.74 25.23 -44.66
N ALA A 170 -8.15 24.05 -44.67
CA ALA A 170 -7.90 23.29 -45.89
C ALA A 170 -9.19 22.81 -46.55
N GLU A 171 -10.22 22.48 -45.80
CA GLU A 171 -11.56 22.16 -46.30
C GLU A 171 -12.17 23.33 -47.09
N GLU A 172 -12.04 24.55 -46.55
CA GLU A 172 -12.50 25.76 -47.25
C GLU A 172 -11.66 26.05 -48.53
N MET A 173 -10.33 25.83 -48.46
CA MET A 173 -9.44 25.98 -49.60
C MET A 173 -9.72 24.92 -50.69
N LEU A 174 -10.08 23.69 -50.31
CA LEU A 174 -10.51 22.67 -51.24
C LEU A 174 -11.84 23.03 -51.96
N ARG A 175 -12.79 23.59 -51.19
CA ARG A 175 -14.08 24.06 -51.72
C ARG A 175 -13.91 25.17 -52.75
N THR A 176 -12.90 26.03 -52.57
CA THR A 176 -12.58 27.10 -53.54
C THR A 176 -11.64 26.65 -54.65
N GLY A 177 -11.20 25.38 -54.64
CA GLY A 177 -10.27 24.84 -55.62
C GLY A 177 -8.80 25.28 -55.46
N SER A 178 -8.44 25.85 -54.31
CA SER A 178 -7.13 26.42 -54.01
C SER A 178 -6.09 25.35 -53.55
N ILE A 179 -6.57 24.15 -53.17
CA ILE A 179 -5.69 22.99 -52.84
C ILE A 179 -6.18 21.72 -53.50
N SER A 180 -5.32 20.71 -53.57
CA SER A 180 -5.63 19.42 -54.10
C SER A 180 -6.40 18.56 -53.06
N ARG A 181 -7.17 17.54 -53.57
CA ARG A 181 -7.79 16.53 -52.69
C ARG A 181 -6.78 15.73 -51.89
N VAL A 182 -5.57 15.56 -52.43
CA VAL A 182 -4.48 14.82 -51.80
C VAL A 182 -3.96 15.59 -50.58
N ASP A 183 -3.72 16.90 -50.73
CA ASP A 183 -3.28 17.77 -49.65
C ASP A 183 -4.30 17.85 -48.52
N PHE A 184 -5.59 17.98 -48.86
CA PHE A 184 -6.66 17.91 -47.87
C PHE A 184 -6.70 16.59 -47.11
N ALA A 185 -6.62 15.44 -47.85
CA ALA A 185 -6.60 14.12 -47.22
C ALA A 185 -5.43 13.92 -46.27
N GLN A 186 -4.27 14.51 -46.56
CA GLN A 186 -3.09 14.49 -45.67
C GLN A 186 -3.38 15.26 -44.35
N LEU A 187 -3.94 16.45 -44.43
CA LEU A 187 -4.29 17.25 -43.24
C LEU A 187 -5.40 16.60 -42.41
N GLN A 188 -6.38 15.98 -43.07
CA GLN A 188 -7.42 15.21 -42.44
C GLN A 188 -6.83 13.99 -41.68
N SER A 189 -5.91 13.27 -42.30
CA SER A 189 -5.20 12.16 -41.69
C SER A 189 -4.37 12.59 -40.48
N GLN A 190 -3.68 13.74 -40.58
CA GLN A 190 -2.94 14.28 -39.45
C GLN A 190 -3.85 14.59 -38.28
N TYR A 191 -4.97 15.29 -38.50
CA TYR A 191 -5.95 15.57 -37.43
C TYR A 191 -6.50 14.28 -36.78
N SER A 192 -6.84 13.28 -37.57
CA SER A 192 -7.30 11.98 -37.03
C SER A 192 -6.22 11.26 -36.22
N SER A 193 -4.95 11.37 -36.62
CA SER A 193 -3.81 10.85 -35.86
C SER A 193 -3.66 11.58 -34.51
N ASP A 194 -3.82 12.90 -34.51
CA ASP A 194 -3.68 13.71 -33.28
C ASP A 194 -4.87 13.45 -32.32
N GLU A 195 -6.09 13.26 -32.84
CA GLU A 195 -7.23 12.79 -32.02
C GLU A 195 -6.95 11.42 -31.37
N TYR A 196 -6.38 10.50 -32.13
CA TYR A 196 -6.01 9.19 -31.58
C TYR A 196 -4.96 9.34 -30.46
N GLN A 197 -3.99 10.24 -30.58
CA GLN A 197 -3.00 10.49 -29.52
C GLN A 197 -3.62 11.00 -28.23
N ILE A 198 -4.72 11.77 -28.29
CA ILE A 198 -5.46 12.18 -27.08
C ILE A 198 -6.02 10.95 -26.34
N VAL A 199 -6.62 10.01 -27.09
CA VAL A 199 -7.17 8.78 -26.49
C VAL A 199 -6.09 7.93 -25.85
N VAL A 200 -4.95 7.75 -26.52
CA VAL A 200 -3.79 7.00 -25.98
C VAL A 200 -3.25 7.65 -24.70
N ALA A 201 -3.06 8.99 -24.74
CA ALA A 201 -2.57 9.73 -23.56
C ALA A 201 -3.59 9.68 -22.42
N GLY A 202 -4.90 9.76 -22.71
CA GLY A 202 -5.96 9.63 -21.71
C GLY A 202 -5.93 8.26 -21.03
N SER A 203 -5.86 7.18 -21.80
CA SER A 203 -5.75 5.81 -21.26
C SER A 203 -4.50 5.62 -20.42
N THR A 204 -3.38 6.25 -20.81
CA THR A 204 -2.12 6.21 -20.06
C THR A 204 -2.28 6.93 -18.70
N LEU A 205 -2.92 8.09 -18.69
CA LEU A 205 -3.23 8.82 -17.46
C LEU A 205 -4.11 7.99 -16.51
N ASP A 206 -5.14 7.36 -17.03
CA ASP A 206 -6.05 6.53 -16.24
C ASP A 206 -5.31 5.33 -15.63
N ASN A 207 -4.40 4.71 -16.38
CA ASN A 207 -3.55 3.63 -15.86
C ASN A 207 -2.63 4.11 -14.72
N TYR A 208 -1.99 5.27 -14.83
CA TYR A 208 -1.17 5.80 -13.74
C TYR A 208 -2.01 6.22 -12.52
N LYS A 209 -3.20 6.78 -12.73
CA LYS A 209 -4.14 7.03 -11.63
C LYS A 209 -4.52 5.74 -10.92
N LEU A 210 -4.79 4.67 -11.66
CA LEU A 210 -5.09 3.35 -11.08
C LEU A 210 -3.92 2.80 -10.26
N GLN A 211 -2.69 2.90 -10.77
CA GLN A 211 -1.50 2.48 -10.03
C GLN A 211 -1.33 3.27 -8.72
N LEU A 212 -1.54 4.59 -8.77
CA LEU A 212 -1.48 5.41 -7.56
C LEU A 212 -2.57 5.05 -6.55
N LYS A 213 -3.82 4.79 -7.01
CA LYS A 213 -4.90 4.30 -6.16
C LYS A 213 -4.55 2.96 -5.48
N GLN A 214 -3.93 2.04 -6.21
CA GLN A 214 -3.48 0.75 -5.67
C GLN A 214 -2.45 0.93 -4.55
N LEU A 215 -1.48 1.83 -4.71
CA LEU A 215 -0.50 2.13 -3.68
C LEU A 215 -1.12 2.76 -2.43
N LEU A 216 -2.19 3.52 -2.61
CA LEU A 216 -2.95 4.17 -1.54
C LEU A 216 -4.03 3.26 -0.93
N GLU A 217 -4.30 2.08 -1.51
CA GLU A 217 -5.40 1.18 -1.10
C GLU A 217 -6.77 1.87 -1.16
N LEU A 218 -6.96 2.76 -2.14
CA LEU A 218 -8.25 3.44 -2.38
C LEU A 218 -9.17 2.55 -3.22
N ASP A 219 -10.48 2.75 -3.07
CA ASP A 219 -11.47 2.10 -3.91
C ASP A 219 -11.27 2.51 -5.39
N ILE A 220 -11.46 1.54 -6.30
CA ILE A 220 -11.33 1.77 -7.73
C ILE A 220 -12.33 2.83 -8.22
N MET A 221 -13.51 2.90 -7.59
CA MET A 221 -14.56 3.85 -7.94
C MET A 221 -14.34 5.26 -7.38
N GLU A 222 -13.45 5.44 -6.39
CA GLU A 222 -13.15 6.76 -5.84
C GLU A 222 -12.42 7.62 -6.89
N GLU A 223 -12.96 8.80 -7.20
CA GLU A 223 -12.29 9.72 -8.11
C GLU A 223 -11.04 10.32 -7.45
N MET A 224 -9.90 10.23 -8.15
CA MET A 224 -8.64 10.77 -7.70
C MET A 224 -8.05 11.71 -8.75
N ASN A 225 -7.83 12.95 -8.35
CA ASN A 225 -7.14 13.95 -9.17
C ASN A 225 -5.90 14.46 -8.41
N PRO A 226 -4.68 14.14 -8.87
CA PRO A 226 -3.47 14.67 -8.25
C PRO A 226 -3.38 16.18 -8.46
N ALA A 227 -3.11 16.91 -7.38
CA ALA A 227 -2.89 18.35 -7.43
C ALA A 227 -1.53 18.67 -8.05
N VAL A 228 -1.46 19.66 -8.93
CA VAL A 228 -0.17 20.13 -9.44
C VAL A 228 0.56 20.88 -8.33
N PRO A 229 1.73 20.41 -7.87
CA PRO A 229 2.47 21.12 -6.84
C PRO A 229 2.93 22.49 -7.36
N GLY A 230 2.70 23.53 -6.57
CA GLY A 230 3.24 24.86 -6.85
C GLY A 230 4.76 24.86 -6.62
N VAL A 231 5.53 24.41 -7.60
CA VAL A 231 6.98 24.35 -7.51
C VAL A 231 7.54 25.75 -7.78
N LYS A 232 8.22 26.34 -6.79
CA LYS A 232 8.96 27.60 -7.01
C LYS A 232 10.25 27.29 -7.78
N GLU A 233 10.52 28.01 -8.85
CA GLU A 233 11.71 27.82 -9.69
C GLU A 233 13.01 27.83 -8.89
N GLU A 234 13.09 28.65 -7.85
CA GLU A 234 14.25 28.71 -6.94
C GLU A 234 14.60 27.38 -6.26
N ASN A 235 13.59 26.51 -6.03
CA ASN A 235 13.83 25.22 -5.40
C ASN A 235 14.28 24.15 -6.40
N VAL A 236 13.93 24.30 -7.68
CA VAL A 236 14.34 23.38 -8.75
C VAL A 236 15.79 23.58 -9.13
N LEU A 237 16.29 24.82 -9.05
CA LEU A 237 17.65 25.20 -9.42
C LEU A 237 18.68 25.05 -8.28
N LYS A 238 18.27 24.61 -7.09
CA LYS A 238 19.22 24.34 -6.01
C LYS A 238 20.20 23.25 -6.42
N ALA A 239 21.48 23.53 -6.28
CA ALA A 239 22.53 22.54 -6.51
C ALA A 239 22.31 21.32 -5.60
N LEU A 240 22.34 20.13 -6.18
CA LEU A 240 22.31 18.89 -5.41
C LEU A 240 23.57 18.77 -4.57
N PRO A 241 23.50 18.17 -3.37
CA PRO A 241 24.68 17.89 -2.56
C PRO A 241 25.71 17.05 -3.34
N PRO A 242 27.01 17.19 -3.05
CA PRO A 242 28.03 16.38 -3.70
C PRO A 242 27.78 14.89 -3.49
N LYS A 243 28.04 14.07 -4.49
CA LYS A 243 27.78 12.62 -4.48
C LYS A 243 28.35 11.92 -3.25
N ASN A 244 29.54 12.31 -2.79
CA ASN A 244 30.20 11.71 -1.63
C ASN A 244 29.43 12.00 -0.33
N GLU A 245 28.92 13.21 -0.16
CA GLU A 245 28.14 13.60 1.01
C GLU A 245 26.79 12.86 1.07
N VAL A 246 26.13 12.71 -0.08
CA VAL A 246 24.89 11.91 -0.20
C VAL A 246 25.19 10.46 0.16
N TYR A 247 26.29 9.89 -0.33
CA TYR A 247 26.68 8.51 -0.04
C TYR A 247 26.99 8.29 1.45
N GLU A 248 27.78 9.17 2.07
CA GLU A 248 28.09 9.05 3.51
C GLU A 248 26.86 9.23 4.38
N THR A 249 25.95 10.10 3.99
CA THR A 249 24.66 10.28 4.70
C THR A 249 23.79 9.03 4.55
N ALA A 250 23.71 8.47 3.35
CA ALA A 250 22.96 7.24 3.08
C ALA A 250 23.46 6.06 3.93
N LEU A 251 24.77 5.89 4.07
CA LEU A 251 25.37 4.85 4.92
C LEU A 251 24.95 4.94 6.40
N LYS A 252 24.65 6.15 6.88
CA LYS A 252 24.29 6.38 8.29
C LYS A 252 22.78 6.33 8.56
N VAL A 253 21.97 6.55 7.54
CA VAL A 253 20.52 6.78 7.70
C VAL A 253 19.68 5.67 7.05
N MET A 254 20.19 4.98 6.02
CA MET A 254 19.38 3.99 5.30
C MET A 254 19.11 2.74 6.15
N PRO A 255 17.82 2.39 6.40
CA PRO A 255 17.44 1.24 7.22
C PRO A 255 18.03 -0.09 6.74
N GLN A 256 18.14 -0.28 5.41
CA GLN A 256 18.73 -1.45 4.79
C GLN A 256 20.19 -1.66 5.23
N ILE A 257 20.97 -0.57 5.29
CA ILE A 257 22.38 -0.64 5.69
C ILE A 257 22.51 -0.89 7.19
N LEU A 258 21.68 -0.21 7.99
CA LEU A 258 21.65 -0.40 9.46
C LEU A 258 21.27 -1.84 9.82
N SER A 259 20.32 -2.44 9.12
CA SER A 259 19.94 -3.84 9.30
C SER A 259 21.11 -4.79 9.02
N LEU A 260 21.86 -4.57 7.94
CA LEU A 260 23.05 -5.37 7.60
C LEU A 260 24.19 -5.25 8.62
N ILE A 261 24.38 -4.09 9.24
CA ILE A 261 25.36 -3.90 10.32
C ILE A 261 25.00 -4.78 11.51
N HIS A 262 23.74 -4.84 11.93
CA HIS A 262 23.30 -5.70 13.03
C HIS A 262 23.47 -7.21 12.74
N ILE A 263 23.43 -7.63 11.48
CA ILE A 263 23.73 -9.02 11.07
C ILE A 263 25.24 -9.31 11.15
N SER A 264 26.10 -8.35 10.81
CA SER A 264 27.54 -8.55 10.70
C SER A 264 28.32 -8.39 12.02
N GLU A 265 27.84 -7.56 12.95
CA GLU A 265 28.52 -7.31 14.24
C GLU A 265 28.71 -8.56 15.11
N PRO A 266 27.70 -9.44 15.32
CA PRO A 266 27.91 -10.66 16.14
C PRO A 266 28.95 -11.61 15.52
N THR A 267 29.09 -11.59 14.20
CA THR A 267 30.05 -12.45 13.48
C THR A 267 31.49 -11.94 13.60
N ARG A 268 31.68 -10.62 13.70
CA ARG A 268 33.01 -10.02 13.94
C ARG A 268 33.53 -10.31 15.35
N LEU A 269 32.67 -10.22 16.37
CA LEU A 269 33.05 -10.50 17.77
C LEU A 269 33.45 -11.97 17.98
N ARG A 270 32.93 -12.92 17.20
CA ARG A 270 33.30 -14.34 17.25
C ARG A 270 34.68 -14.65 16.64
N ARG A 271 35.26 -13.74 15.84
CA ARG A 271 36.57 -13.91 15.19
C ARG A 271 37.75 -13.39 16.04
N ILE A 272 37.47 -12.70 17.14
CA ILE A 272 38.49 -12.05 18.00
C ILE A 272 38.66 -12.82 19.34
N SER A 273 37.82 -13.81 19.62
CA SER A 273 37.94 -14.75 20.73
C SER A 273 38.36 -16.13 20.26
#